data_679d99d89f0acbf512e15f19b8653ae5
#
_entry.id   679d99d89f0acbf512e15f19b8653ae5
#
_cell.length_a   1.000
_cell.length_b   1.000
_cell.length_c   1.000
_cell.angle_alpha   90.00
_cell.angle_beta   90.00
_cell.angle_gamma   90.00
#
_symmetry.space_group_name_H-M   'P 1'
#
loop_
_entity.id
_entity.type
_entity.pdbx_description
1 polymer ?
#
loop_
_entity_poly.entity_id
_entity_poly.type
_entity_poly.pdbx_seq_one_letter_code
_entity_poly.pdbx_strand_id
1 'polypeptide(L)'
;MNLFGEDFLIDVQENTVKDLVKKLSGKNGEEISSEKLLKSKKLTLEERLNIITDKVLKTLGKQKDNIIVIKSKEAFNDYVKKAITSGRIDIDTETNNSTDPVTCKLMGPCFYYPGGKQAYVPINHRDYKTKKRLDWQLTEADVAEQLKQIVDSKVDIIMHNGKFDYEVLKCTCGVEVAPKWDTLIAARLIDENTFKDSFVSLKSMYTTYIDPEQEKYSIDELFENIAYADVDPDIFAYYAATDALMTDKVYLWENETFYSKPENKRVKDLFFNIEMPILQVTAEIELRGVYIDQELGARLKQKYNKQLEDLDKEINKILDSIKPIIASWRLTPEANERTKQYVPAKTKMTKEKIEATYTNIDSNGNRYKVGKSRSDQLPDEVNLSSPSQFAILLYDILECPIVDKKNPRATGEDEIKEIADRLKNKTDKDLKATSAFALCNAILERRGLAKLITTYIDVIPDLAKHWPDGRIRYRLNSTGTDTGRFASGGNFKFLDENENPVVLNSINSQNLPSHGDGSLIRLLFQGSTQNHTVDLSDDNCYKVEIGDEVETASGWVNVKNIKIGDIINEDKVVDIKKDDKYFYLYI
;
A
#
# COMPACT_ATOMS: atom_id res chain seq x y z
N MET A 1 -22.85 -3.42 -40.02
CA MET A 1 -23.12 -2.32 -40.98
C MET A 1 -23.71 -1.16 -40.21
N ASN A 2 -22.87 -0.20 -39.82
CA ASN A 2 -23.35 1.02 -39.14
C ASN A 2 -24.10 1.87 -40.18
N LEU A 3 -25.41 2.00 -40.02
CA LEU A 3 -26.28 2.74 -40.91
C LEU A 3 -26.20 4.27 -40.77
N PHE A 4 -25.42 4.76 -39.80
CA PHE A 4 -25.20 6.19 -39.56
C PHE A 4 -23.71 6.45 -39.48
N GLY A 5 -23.22 7.45 -40.22
CA GLY A 5 -21.83 7.86 -40.22
C GLY A 5 -21.38 8.34 -38.83
N GLU A 6 -20.08 8.21 -38.54
CA GLU A 6 -19.49 8.56 -37.25
C GLU A 6 -19.72 10.02 -36.83
N ASP A 7 -19.82 10.95 -37.78
CA ASP A 7 -20.14 12.37 -37.52
C ASP A 7 -21.53 12.55 -36.95
N PHE A 8 -22.49 11.67 -37.31
CA PHE A 8 -23.86 11.70 -36.78
C PHE A 8 -23.92 11.26 -35.31
N LEU A 9 -23.07 10.28 -34.91
CA LEU A 9 -22.98 9.85 -33.52
C LEU A 9 -22.40 10.94 -32.62
N ILE A 10 -21.39 11.68 -33.09
CA ILE A 10 -20.79 12.81 -32.37
C ILE A 10 -21.83 13.92 -32.18
N ASP A 11 -22.59 14.29 -33.22
CA ASP A 11 -23.61 15.32 -33.14
C ASP A 11 -24.79 14.95 -32.22
N VAL A 12 -25.21 13.67 -32.23
CA VAL A 12 -26.28 13.18 -31.35
C VAL A 12 -25.80 13.16 -29.88
N GLN A 13 -24.55 12.80 -29.62
CA GLN A 13 -24.00 12.77 -28.25
C GLN A 13 -23.79 14.19 -27.69
N GLU A 14 -23.29 15.14 -28.48
CA GLU A 14 -23.14 16.53 -28.05
C GLU A 14 -24.47 17.15 -27.66
N ASN A 15 -25.52 16.88 -28.41
CA ASN A 15 -26.87 17.37 -28.11
C ASN A 15 -27.41 16.70 -26.82
N THR A 16 -27.16 15.41 -26.61
CA THR A 16 -27.58 14.68 -25.41
C THR A 16 -26.89 15.25 -24.15
N VAL A 17 -25.57 15.53 -24.20
CA VAL A 17 -24.83 16.13 -23.07
C VAL A 17 -25.30 17.56 -22.81
N LYS A 18 -25.54 18.38 -23.84
CA LYS A 18 -26.12 19.73 -23.70
C LYS A 18 -27.50 19.71 -23.03
N ASP A 19 -28.35 18.75 -23.39
CA ASP A 19 -29.67 18.57 -22.80
C ASP A 19 -29.58 18.11 -21.32
N LEU A 20 -28.61 17.24 -20.98
CA LEU A 20 -28.34 16.84 -19.61
C LEU A 20 -27.82 18.00 -18.75
N VAL A 21 -26.88 18.79 -19.27
CA VAL A 21 -26.43 20.04 -18.63
C VAL A 21 -27.61 20.96 -18.37
N LYS A 22 -28.47 21.17 -19.34
CA LYS A 22 -29.68 22.01 -19.24
C LYS A 22 -30.71 21.46 -18.23
N LYS A 23 -30.89 20.14 -18.16
CA LYS A 23 -31.78 19.44 -17.22
C LYS A 23 -31.30 19.55 -15.76
N LEU A 24 -29.98 19.58 -15.53
CA LEU A 24 -29.35 19.60 -14.20
C LEU A 24 -28.91 21.01 -13.79
N SER A 25 -28.77 21.96 -14.74
CA SER A 25 -28.55 23.38 -14.46
C SER A 25 -29.74 23.94 -13.68
N GLY A 26 -29.49 24.46 -12.50
CA GLY A 26 -30.50 25.15 -11.71
C GLY A 26 -30.97 26.42 -12.41
N LYS A 27 -32.03 27.06 -11.89
CA LYS A 27 -32.66 28.28 -12.44
C LYS A 27 -31.69 29.47 -12.67
N ASN A 28 -30.43 29.38 -12.32
CA ASN A 28 -29.43 30.47 -12.37
C ASN A 28 -28.50 30.44 -13.58
N GLY A 29 -28.68 29.50 -14.54
CA GLY A 29 -27.93 29.54 -15.83
C GLY A 29 -26.40 29.31 -15.73
N GLU A 30 -25.86 28.84 -14.59
CA GLU A 30 -24.45 28.47 -14.50
C GLU A 30 -24.19 27.18 -15.27
N GLU A 31 -23.22 27.19 -16.16
CA GLU A 31 -22.70 26.01 -16.85
C GLU A 31 -22.05 25.07 -15.84
N ILE A 32 -22.65 23.89 -15.63
CA ILE A 32 -22.09 22.87 -14.73
C ILE A 32 -21.01 22.09 -15.48
N SER A 33 -19.78 22.04 -14.96
CA SER A 33 -18.70 21.25 -15.56
C SER A 33 -19.03 19.75 -15.58
N SER A 34 -18.47 19.02 -16.55
CA SER A 34 -18.63 17.56 -16.68
C SER A 34 -18.27 16.82 -15.39
N GLU A 35 -17.27 17.31 -14.65
CA GLU A 35 -16.86 16.76 -13.36
C GLU A 35 -17.93 16.89 -12.27
N LYS A 36 -18.60 18.06 -12.20
CA LYS A 36 -19.73 18.26 -11.27
C LYS A 36 -20.93 17.41 -11.66
N LEU A 37 -21.13 17.20 -12.97
CA LEU A 37 -22.19 16.33 -13.46
C LEU A 37 -21.96 14.87 -13.06
N LEU A 38 -20.76 14.33 -13.27
CA LEU A 38 -20.41 12.94 -12.93
C LEU A 38 -20.53 12.64 -11.43
N LYS A 39 -20.32 13.63 -10.56
CA LYS A 39 -20.55 13.52 -9.11
C LYS A 39 -22.01 13.48 -8.69
N SER A 40 -22.95 13.76 -9.61
CA SER A 40 -24.37 13.73 -9.31
C SER A 40 -24.91 12.31 -9.16
N LYS A 41 -25.47 11.96 -8.00
CA LYS A 41 -26.14 10.68 -7.73
C LYS A 41 -27.45 10.48 -8.53
N LYS A 42 -27.89 11.49 -9.29
CA LYS A 42 -29.14 11.46 -10.07
C LYS A 42 -28.97 10.94 -11.49
N LEU A 43 -27.74 10.77 -11.98
CA LEU A 43 -27.46 10.27 -13.31
C LEU A 43 -27.62 8.76 -13.40
N THR A 44 -28.24 8.28 -14.46
CA THR A 44 -28.22 6.87 -14.85
C THR A 44 -26.84 6.46 -15.36
N LEU A 45 -26.56 5.17 -15.45
CA LEU A 45 -25.31 4.67 -16.01
C LEU A 45 -25.12 5.10 -17.47
N GLU A 46 -26.19 5.05 -18.29
CA GLU A 46 -26.17 5.48 -19.66
C GLU A 46 -25.85 6.98 -19.82
N GLU A 47 -26.44 7.83 -18.99
CA GLU A 47 -26.11 9.26 -18.95
C GLU A 47 -24.66 9.53 -18.58
N ARG A 48 -24.10 8.76 -17.64
CA ARG A 48 -22.68 8.84 -17.27
C ARG A 48 -21.75 8.41 -18.40
N LEU A 49 -22.05 7.30 -19.07
CA LEU A 49 -21.28 6.80 -20.22
C LEU A 49 -21.26 7.80 -21.38
N ASN A 50 -22.37 8.46 -21.64
CA ASN A 50 -22.45 9.52 -22.67
C ASN A 50 -21.57 10.73 -22.32
N ILE A 51 -21.56 11.17 -21.05
CA ILE A 51 -20.68 12.26 -20.58
C ILE A 51 -19.22 11.86 -20.71
N ILE A 52 -18.87 10.63 -20.34
CA ILE A 52 -17.50 10.10 -20.45
C ILE A 52 -17.07 10.04 -21.91
N THR A 53 -17.91 9.52 -22.80
CA THR A 53 -17.63 9.46 -24.24
C THR A 53 -17.32 10.86 -24.80
N ASP A 54 -18.17 11.85 -24.51
CA ASP A 54 -17.94 13.24 -24.94
C ASP A 54 -16.62 13.79 -24.36
N LYS A 55 -16.35 13.55 -23.09
CA LYS A 55 -15.12 13.98 -22.42
C LYS A 55 -13.88 13.37 -23.06
N VAL A 56 -13.87 12.05 -23.29
CA VAL A 56 -12.76 11.33 -23.91
C VAL A 56 -12.52 11.84 -25.34
N LEU A 57 -13.56 11.99 -26.14
CA LEU A 57 -13.43 12.48 -27.52
C LEU A 57 -12.94 13.94 -27.57
N LYS A 58 -13.36 14.80 -26.65
CA LYS A 58 -12.85 16.18 -26.55
C LYS A 58 -11.39 16.22 -26.17
N THR A 59 -10.95 15.38 -25.22
CA THR A 59 -9.59 15.39 -24.70
C THR A 59 -8.62 14.67 -25.64
N LEU A 60 -9.01 13.51 -26.18
CA LEU A 60 -8.14 12.57 -26.89
C LEU A 60 -8.52 12.32 -28.35
N GLY A 61 -9.67 12.81 -28.81
CA GLY A 61 -10.20 12.52 -30.14
C GLY A 61 -9.31 12.92 -31.33
N LYS A 62 -8.36 13.86 -31.12
CA LYS A 62 -7.35 14.23 -32.13
C LYS A 62 -6.44 13.08 -32.57
N GLN A 63 -6.37 12.01 -31.77
CA GLN A 63 -5.52 10.84 -32.04
C GLN A 63 -6.25 9.71 -32.80
N LYS A 64 -7.52 9.90 -33.19
CA LYS A 64 -8.40 8.89 -33.79
C LYS A 64 -7.71 8.11 -34.92
N ASP A 65 -7.04 8.76 -35.86
CA ASP A 65 -6.44 8.12 -37.03
C ASP A 65 -5.19 7.28 -36.68
N ASN A 66 -4.64 7.45 -35.50
CA ASN A 66 -3.45 6.77 -35.00
C ASN A 66 -3.76 5.56 -34.11
N ILE A 67 -5.02 5.37 -33.72
CA ILE A 67 -5.46 4.30 -32.83
C ILE A 67 -6.18 3.23 -33.62
N ILE A 68 -5.98 1.97 -33.23
CA ILE A 68 -6.76 0.83 -33.73
C ILE A 68 -7.23 -0.04 -32.58
N VAL A 69 -8.45 -0.53 -32.66
CA VAL A 69 -8.97 -1.59 -31.80
C VAL A 69 -8.89 -2.91 -32.54
N ILE A 70 -8.14 -3.84 -32.01
CA ILE A 70 -7.95 -5.15 -32.62
C ILE A 70 -9.13 -6.06 -32.25
N LYS A 71 -9.90 -6.48 -33.25
CA LYS A 71 -11.16 -7.22 -33.09
C LYS A 71 -11.11 -8.67 -33.63
N SER A 72 -9.98 -9.12 -34.17
CA SER A 72 -9.81 -10.51 -34.64
C SER A 72 -8.41 -11.05 -34.41
N LYS A 73 -8.28 -12.37 -34.36
CA LYS A 73 -6.99 -13.07 -34.22
C LYS A 73 -6.05 -12.78 -35.38
N GLU A 74 -6.60 -12.73 -36.60
CA GLU A 74 -5.83 -12.46 -37.80
C GLU A 74 -5.22 -11.06 -37.75
N ALA A 75 -6.02 -10.06 -37.38
CA ALA A 75 -5.54 -8.68 -37.26
C ALA A 75 -4.46 -8.56 -36.14
N PHE A 76 -4.62 -9.29 -35.05
CA PHE A 76 -3.65 -9.30 -33.96
C PHE A 76 -2.34 -9.96 -34.39
N ASN A 77 -2.42 -11.12 -35.03
CA ASN A 77 -1.24 -11.82 -35.54
C ASN A 77 -0.47 -10.97 -36.58
N ASP A 78 -1.20 -10.28 -37.48
CA ASP A 78 -0.56 -9.39 -38.46
C ASP A 78 0.10 -8.18 -37.80
N TYR A 79 -0.51 -7.63 -36.75
CA TYR A 79 0.06 -6.54 -35.97
C TYR A 79 1.36 -7.00 -35.27
N VAL A 80 1.34 -8.15 -34.59
CA VAL A 80 2.49 -8.70 -33.89
C VAL A 80 3.63 -9.02 -34.83
N LYS A 81 3.38 -9.59 -36.01
CA LYS A 81 4.42 -9.83 -37.03
C LYS A 81 5.12 -8.55 -37.47
N LYS A 82 4.36 -7.46 -37.68
CA LYS A 82 4.91 -6.15 -38.01
C LYS A 82 5.73 -5.57 -36.85
N ALA A 83 5.25 -5.72 -35.63
CA ALA A 83 5.97 -5.30 -34.43
C ALA A 83 7.30 -6.05 -34.27
N ILE A 84 7.30 -7.37 -34.43
CA ILE A 84 8.54 -8.18 -34.42
C ILE A 84 9.51 -7.73 -35.50
N THR A 85 9.00 -7.46 -36.71
CA THR A 85 9.82 -6.99 -37.84
C THR A 85 10.43 -5.61 -37.58
N SER A 86 9.76 -4.76 -36.81
CA SER A 86 10.27 -3.42 -36.44
C SER A 86 11.42 -3.47 -35.44
N GLY A 87 11.65 -4.61 -34.78
CA GLY A 87 12.71 -4.82 -33.79
C GLY A 87 12.39 -4.33 -32.38
N ARG A 88 11.25 -3.67 -32.15
CA ARG A 88 10.83 -3.18 -30.84
C ARG A 88 9.30 -3.15 -30.72
N ILE A 89 8.80 -3.42 -29.53
CA ILE A 89 7.38 -3.31 -29.18
C ILE A 89 7.22 -2.74 -27.78
N ASP A 90 6.32 -1.78 -27.63
CA ASP A 90 5.93 -1.20 -26.36
C ASP A 90 4.63 -1.86 -25.90
N ILE A 91 4.56 -2.26 -24.64
CA ILE A 91 3.43 -2.98 -24.05
C ILE A 91 3.00 -2.30 -22.77
N ASP A 92 1.69 -2.16 -22.61
CA ASP A 92 1.03 -1.67 -21.41
C ASP A 92 -0.24 -2.49 -21.16
N THR A 93 -0.76 -2.54 -19.94
CA THR A 93 -1.97 -3.33 -19.60
C THR A 93 -2.99 -2.50 -18.85
N GLU A 94 -4.25 -2.67 -19.24
CA GLU A 94 -5.38 -2.07 -18.56
C GLU A 94 -6.16 -3.12 -17.75
N THR A 95 -6.44 -2.80 -16.49
CA THR A 95 -7.18 -3.69 -15.58
C THR A 95 -8.54 -3.12 -15.19
N ASN A 96 -9.36 -3.91 -14.52
CA ASN A 96 -10.73 -3.57 -14.13
C ASN A 96 -10.81 -2.65 -12.88
N ASN A 97 -10.09 -1.54 -12.84
CA ASN A 97 -9.95 -0.67 -11.66
C ASN A 97 -9.24 -1.32 -10.45
N SER A 98 -8.79 -2.57 -10.54
CA SER A 98 -7.98 -3.22 -9.51
C SER A 98 -6.51 -2.98 -9.76
N THR A 99 -5.73 -2.80 -8.69
CA THR A 99 -4.27 -2.73 -8.74
C THR A 99 -3.60 -3.98 -8.18
N ASP A 100 -4.37 -5.02 -7.84
CA ASP A 100 -3.84 -6.32 -7.43
C ASP A 100 -3.72 -7.25 -8.64
N PRO A 101 -2.52 -7.65 -9.07
CA PRO A 101 -2.32 -8.44 -10.28
C PRO A 101 -2.86 -9.87 -10.16
N VAL A 102 -3.05 -10.38 -8.93
CA VAL A 102 -3.52 -11.75 -8.70
C VAL A 102 -5.04 -11.88 -8.86
N THR A 103 -5.79 -10.84 -8.51
CA THR A 103 -7.26 -10.87 -8.52
C THR A 103 -7.88 -9.94 -9.55
N CYS A 104 -7.09 -9.09 -10.21
CA CYS A 104 -7.59 -8.21 -11.25
C CYS A 104 -8.07 -8.99 -12.48
N LYS A 105 -8.92 -8.34 -13.28
CA LYS A 105 -9.25 -8.79 -14.64
C LYS A 105 -8.52 -7.90 -15.63
N LEU A 106 -7.81 -8.48 -16.56
CA LEU A 106 -7.21 -7.78 -17.67
C LEU A 106 -8.32 -7.28 -18.61
N MET A 107 -8.47 -5.97 -18.74
CA MET A 107 -9.42 -5.36 -19.68
C MET A 107 -8.93 -5.48 -21.11
N GLY A 108 -7.62 -5.36 -21.29
CA GLY A 108 -6.91 -5.58 -22.53
C GLY A 108 -5.49 -5.05 -22.50
N PRO A 109 -4.56 -5.69 -23.21
CA PRO A 109 -3.23 -5.11 -23.42
C PRO A 109 -3.23 -4.06 -24.52
N CYS A 110 -2.30 -3.14 -24.41
CA CYS A 110 -2.02 -2.07 -25.35
C CYS A 110 -0.65 -2.28 -25.98
N PHE A 111 -0.53 -1.93 -27.26
CA PHE A 111 0.70 -2.13 -27.99
C PHE A 111 1.03 -0.93 -28.87
N TYR A 112 2.33 -0.67 -29.00
CA TYR A 112 2.85 0.22 -30.03
C TYR A 112 4.16 -0.37 -30.59
N TYR A 113 4.47 -0.10 -31.85
CA TYR A 113 5.77 -0.37 -32.46
C TYR A 113 6.15 0.77 -33.41
N PRO A 114 7.43 1.04 -33.65
CA PRO A 114 7.89 2.15 -34.50
C PRO A 114 7.25 2.14 -35.89
N GLY A 115 6.54 3.22 -36.21
CA GLY A 115 5.84 3.38 -37.49
C GLY A 115 4.47 2.67 -37.59
N GLY A 116 4.05 1.99 -36.52
CA GLY A 116 2.73 1.38 -36.41
C GLY A 116 1.69 2.33 -35.82
N LYS A 117 0.45 1.86 -35.78
CA LYS A 117 -0.62 2.49 -35.01
C LYS A 117 -0.61 2.01 -33.57
N GLN A 118 -1.08 2.85 -32.67
CA GLN A 118 -1.34 2.48 -31.28
C GLN A 118 -2.51 1.47 -31.24
N ALA A 119 -2.32 0.31 -30.62
CA ALA A 119 -3.30 -0.75 -30.64
C ALA A 119 -3.83 -1.06 -29.25
N TYR A 120 -5.14 -1.25 -29.14
CA TYR A 120 -5.80 -1.80 -27.98
C TYR A 120 -6.45 -3.13 -28.33
N VAL A 121 -6.28 -4.16 -27.49
CA VAL A 121 -6.87 -5.49 -27.66
C VAL A 121 -7.86 -5.74 -26.54
N PRO A 122 -9.15 -5.39 -26.72
CA PRO A 122 -10.17 -5.56 -25.67
C PRO A 122 -10.48 -7.06 -25.47
N ILE A 123 -10.59 -7.48 -24.19
CA ILE A 123 -10.91 -8.86 -23.84
C ILE A 123 -12.03 -9.00 -22.79
N ASN A 124 -12.23 -8.05 -21.90
CA ASN A 124 -13.19 -8.17 -20.81
C ASN A 124 -14.18 -7.00 -20.69
N HIS A 125 -14.42 -6.26 -21.75
CA HIS A 125 -15.52 -5.31 -21.80
C HIS A 125 -16.88 -6.02 -21.96
N ARG A 126 -17.94 -5.34 -21.55
CA ARG A 126 -19.29 -5.88 -21.51
C ARG A 126 -20.32 -4.86 -21.96
N ASP A 127 -21.43 -5.33 -22.43
CA ASP A 127 -22.60 -4.49 -22.65
C ASP A 127 -23.11 -3.95 -21.29
N TYR A 128 -23.19 -2.65 -21.15
CA TYR A 128 -23.49 -1.99 -19.87
C TYR A 128 -24.93 -2.25 -19.37
N LYS A 129 -25.87 -2.61 -20.27
CA LYS A 129 -27.27 -2.93 -19.93
C LYS A 129 -27.42 -4.38 -19.46
N THR A 130 -26.88 -5.31 -20.24
CA THR A 130 -27.01 -6.75 -19.98
C THR A 130 -25.95 -7.33 -19.07
N LYS A 131 -24.88 -6.58 -18.84
CA LYS A 131 -23.68 -7.01 -18.12
C LYS A 131 -22.98 -8.25 -18.70
N LYS A 132 -23.33 -8.63 -19.93
CA LYS A 132 -22.68 -9.73 -20.64
C LYS A 132 -21.43 -9.25 -21.36
N ARG A 133 -20.39 -10.05 -21.32
CA ARG A 133 -19.16 -9.83 -22.11
C ARG A 133 -19.52 -9.70 -23.59
N LEU A 134 -18.84 -8.79 -24.28
CA LEU A 134 -19.04 -8.61 -25.72
C LEU A 134 -18.44 -9.82 -26.48
N ASP A 135 -19.24 -10.49 -27.31
CA ASP A 135 -18.87 -11.78 -27.91
C ASP A 135 -17.75 -11.70 -28.97
N TRP A 136 -17.55 -10.54 -29.58
CA TRP A 136 -16.55 -10.33 -30.63
C TRP A 136 -15.13 -10.13 -30.12
N GLN A 137 -14.93 -9.93 -28.81
CA GLN A 137 -13.60 -9.72 -28.22
C GLN A 137 -12.74 -10.97 -28.25
N LEU A 138 -11.44 -10.75 -28.31
CA LEU A 138 -10.46 -11.82 -28.13
C LEU A 138 -10.50 -12.36 -26.70
N THR A 139 -9.95 -13.56 -26.51
CA THR A 139 -9.85 -14.21 -25.21
C THR A 139 -8.45 -14.02 -24.62
N GLU A 140 -8.28 -14.28 -23.32
CA GLU A 140 -6.97 -14.32 -22.67
C GLU A 140 -6.03 -15.34 -23.33
N ALA A 141 -6.59 -16.47 -23.82
CA ALA A 141 -5.81 -17.48 -24.56
C ALA A 141 -5.31 -16.94 -25.91
N ASP A 142 -6.12 -16.13 -26.62
CA ASP A 142 -5.71 -15.51 -27.89
C ASP A 142 -4.59 -14.50 -27.66
N VAL A 143 -4.69 -13.74 -26.57
CA VAL A 143 -3.63 -12.80 -26.14
C VAL A 143 -2.36 -13.57 -25.76
N ALA A 144 -2.48 -14.65 -24.97
CA ALA A 144 -1.36 -15.49 -24.57
C ALA A 144 -0.59 -16.05 -25.75
N GLU A 145 -1.28 -16.49 -26.81
CA GLU A 145 -0.66 -16.98 -28.05
C GLU A 145 0.25 -15.93 -28.69
N GLN A 146 -0.23 -14.69 -28.82
CA GLN A 146 0.52 -13.61 -29.42
C GLN A 146 1.67 -13.11 -28.52
N LEU A 147 1.46 -13.05 -27.21
CA LEU A 147 2.52 -12.70 -26.26
C LEU A 147 3.67 -13.73 -26.30
N LYS A 148 3.37 -15.01 -26.43
CA LYS A 148 4.40 -16.05 -26.63
C LYS A 148 5.20 -15.82 -27.90
N GLN A 149 4.56 -15.47 -29.02
CA GLN A 149 5.28 -15.12 -30.25
C GLN A 149 6.23 -13.93 -30.06
N ILE A 150 5.77 -12.89 -29.33
CA ILE A 150 6.59 -11.72 -29.02
C ILE A 150 7.82 -12.13 -28.20
N VAL A 151 7.62 -12.87 -27.10
CA VAL A 151 8.70 -13.34 -26.22
C VAL A 151 9.68 -14.25 -26.96
N ASP A 152 9.18 -15.24 -27.73
CA ASP A 152 9.99 -16.19 -28.47
C ASP A 152 10.83 -15.52 -29.58
N SER A 153 10.33 -14.43 -30.15
CA SER A 153 11.04 -13.65 -31.18
C SER A 153 12.24 -12.88 -30.65
N LYS A 154 12.31 -12.67 -29.32
CA LYS A 154 13.32 -11.86 -28.63
C LYS A 154 13.36 -10.40 -29.11
N VAL A 155 12.25 -9.90 -29.63
CA VAL A 155 12.08 -8.48 -29.94
C VAL A 155 12.24 -7.65 -28.66
N ASP A 156 12.76 -6.44 -28.79
CA ASP A 156 12.94 -5.55 -27.67
C ASP A 156 11.58 -5.08 -27.10
N ILE A 157 11.26 -5.48 -25.88
CA ILE A 157 10.03 -5.11 -25.17
C ILE A 157 10.33 -3.92 -24.28
N ILE A 158 9.55 -2.85 -24.43
CA ILE A 158 9.65 -1.63 -23.63
C ILE A 158 8.35 -1.48 -22.81
N MET A 159 8.48 -1.12 -21.55
CA MET A 159 7.35 -0.86 -20.67
C MET A 159 7.62 0.37 -19.78
N HIS A 160 6.56 0.90 -19.16
CA HIS A 160 6.67 1.90 -18.11
C HIS A 160 6.08 1.34 -16.82
N ASN A 161 6.89 1.18 -15.76
CA ASN A 161 6.50 0.45 -14.54
C ASN A 161 6.06 -1.00 -14.84
N GLY A 162 6.76 -1.62 -15.76
CA GLY A 162 6.43 -2.91 -16.37
C GLY A 162 6.44 -4.11 -15.42
N LYS A 163 6.84 -3.92 -14.16
CA LYS A 163 6.67 -4.95 -13.13
C LYS A 163 5.19 -5.32 -12.95
N PHE A 164 4.32 -4.32 -12.91
CA PHE A 164 2.88 -4.54 -12.81
C PHE A 164 2.33 -5.28 -14.02
N ASP A 165 2.74 -4.88 -15.23
CA ASP A 165 2.32 -5.52 -16.48
C ASP A 165 2.81 -6.97 -16.56
N TYR A 166 4.07 -7.22 -16.18
CA TYR A 166 4.61 -8.57 -16.05
C TYR A 166 3.75 -9.45 -15.14
N GLU A 167 3.40 -8.93 -13.95
CA GLU A 167 2.58 -9.63 -12.96
C GLU A 167 1.17 -9.92 -13.50
N VAL A 168 0.52 -8.91 -14.09
CA VAL A 168 -0.83 -9.04 -14.67
C VAL A 168 -0.83 -10.06 -15.80
N LEU A 169 0.08 -9.95 -16.76
CA LEU A 169 0.14 -10.87 -17.91
C LEU A 169 0.49 -12.31 -17.49
N LYS A 170 1.35 -12.48 -16.49
CA LYS A 170 1.64 -13.79 -15.92
C LYS A 170 0.42 -14.40 -15.24
N CYS A 171 -0.31 -13.63 -14.43
CA CYS A 171 -1.48 -14.12 -13.71
C CYS A 171 -2.68 -14.40 -14.62
N THR A 172 -2.91 -13.54 -15.63
CA THR A 172 -4.10 -13.62 -16.47
C THR A 172 -3.89 -14.46 -17.73
N CYS A 173 -2.73 -14.34 -18.37
CA CYS A 173 -2.40 -15.01 -19.63
C CYS A 173 -1.43 -16.18 -19.46
N GLY A 174 -0.80 -16.35 -18.31
CA GLY A 174 0.20 -17.38 -18.07
C GLY A 174 1.50 -17.19 -18.86
N VAL A 175 1.82 -15.94 -19.25
CA VAL A 175 3.01 -15.61 -20.05
C VAL A 175 3.90 -14.64 -19.30
N GLU A 176 5.18 -14.96 -19.18
CA GLU A 176 6.20 -14.12 -18.57
C GLU A 176 6.74 -13.13 -19.61
N VAL A 177 6.22 -11.91 -19.59
CA VAL A 177 6.60 -10.85 -20.52
C VAL A 177 7.50 -9.85 -19.79
N ALA A 178 8.81 -10.16 -19.77
CA ALA A 178 9.79 -9.32 -19.11
C ALA A 178 10.25 -8.18 -20.04
N PRO A 179 10.21 -6.92 -19.61
CA PRO A 179 10.71 -5.81 -20.42
C PRO A 179 12.24 -5.85 -20.51
N LYS A 180 12.78 -5.50 -21.66
CA LYS A 180 14.19 -5.17 -21.84
C LYS A 180 14.52 -3.79 -21.31
N TRP A 181 13.55 -2.87 -21.32
CA TRP A 181 13.67 -1.51 -20.81
C TRP A 181 12.40 -1.11 -20.06
N ASP A 182 12.58 -0.63 -18.85
CA ASP A 182 11.52 0.01 -18.07
C ASP A 182 11.83 1.49 -17.92
N THR A 183 10.98 2.33 -18.50
CA THR A 183 11.23 3.78 -18.54
C THR A 183 11.08 4.45 -17.16
N LEU A 184 10.32 3.88 -16.23
CA LEU A 184 10.26 4.38 -14.85
C LEU A 184 11.58 4.13 -14.12
N ILE A 185 12.13 2.93 -14.23
CA ILE A 185 13.42 2.57 -13.61
C ILE A 185 14.55 3.41 -14.24
N ALA A 186 14.55 3.52 -15.57
CA ALA A 186 15.52 4.31 -16.28
C ALA A 186 15.51 5.79 -15.85
N ALA A 187 14.33 6.40 -15.74
CA ALA A 187 14.18 7.79 -15.28
C ALA A 187 14.73 8.00 -13.87
N ARG A 188 14.46 7.09 -12.95
CA ARG A 188 14.95 7.20 -11.57
C ARG A 188 16.46 7.15 -11.47
N LEU A 189 17.13 6.41 -12.35
CA LEU A 189 18.59 6.37 -12.40
C LEU A 189 19.20 7.60 -13.09
N ILE A 190 18.44 8.30 -13.95
CA ILE A 190 18.87 9.57 -14.55
C ILE A 190 18.91 10.68 -13.49
N ASP A 191 17.90 10.74 -12.62
CA ASP A 191 17.82 11.74 -11.56
C ASP A 191 17.34 11.11 -10.25
N GLU A 192 18.30 10.64 -9.47
CA GLU A 192 18.05 10.05 -8.15
C GLU A 192 17.49 11.03 -7.10
N ASN A 193 17.58 12.34 -7.35
CA ASN A 193 17.06 13.37 -6.45
C ASN A 193 15.58 13.66 -6.70
N THR A 194 15.01 13.14 -7.76
CA THR A 194 13.61 13.39 -8.14
C THR A 194 12.71 12.25 -7.65
N PHE A 195 12.67 12.06 -6.33
CA PHE A 195 11.94 10.96 -5.67
C PHE A 195 10.42 11.14 -5.58
N LYS A 196 9.86 12.16 -6.14
CA LYS A 196 8.40 12.34 -6.15
C LYS A 196 7.82 11.48 -7.26
N ASP A 197 6.97 10.52 -6.89
CA ASP A 197 6.29 9.63 -7.83
C ASP A 197 5.58 10.37 -8.97
N SER A 198 5.12 11.59 -8.72
CA SER A 198 4.51 12.45 -9.73
C SER A 198 5.46 12.90 -10.85
N PHE A 199 6.78 12.92 -10.62
CA PHE A 199 7.74 13.38 -11.63
C PHE A 199 8.10 12.28 -12.63
N VAL A 200 8.26 11.05 -12.17
CA VAL A 200 8.62 9.89 -13.02
C VAL A 200 7.41 9.15 -13.58
N SER A 201 6.18 9.64 -13.34
CA SER A 201 5.00 9.08 -14.00
C SER A 201 5.08 9.32 -15.51
N LEU A 202 4.63 8.36 -16.31
CA LEU A 202 4.69 8.40 -17.77
C LEU A 202 4.20 9.73 -18.35
N LYS A 203 3.00 10.18 -17.92
CA LYS A 203 2.39 11.43 -18.40
C LYS A 203 3.17 12.66 -17.96
N SER A 204 3.77 12.67 -16.78
CA SER A 204 4.62 13.79 -16.35
C SER A 204 5.92 13.85 -17.12
N MET A 205 6.56 12.70 -17.39
CA MET A 205 7.76 12.64 -18.21
C MET A 205 7.46 13.07 -19.65
N TYR A 206 6.40 12.53 -20.23
CA TYR A 206 5.99 12.87 -21.59
C TYR A 206 5.73 14.37 -21.75
N THR A 207 4.93 14.98 -20.88
CA THR A 207 4.61 16.42 -20.94
C THR A 207 5.79 17.31 -20.56
N THR A 208 6.77 16.82 -19.81
CA THR A 208 7.94 17.63 -19.44
C THR A 208 9.01 17.61 -20.53
N TYR A 209 9.26 16.46 -21.15
CA TYR A 209 10.42 16.26 -22.01
C TYR A 209 10.09 16.04 -23.48
N ILE A 210 8.87 15.66 -23.83
CA ILE A 210 8.49 15.27 -25.19
C ILE A 210 7.51 16.27 -25.80
N ASP A 211 6.35 16.47 -25.16
CA ASP A 211 5.29 17.35 -25.66
C ASP A 211 4.68 18.20 -24.53
N PRO A 212 5.22 19.39 -24.28
CA PRO A 212 4.71 20.30 -23.25
C PRO A 212 3.30 20.83 -23.50
N GLU A 213 2.81 20.75 -24.73
CA GLU A 213 1.47 21.21 -25.13
C GLU A 213 0.40 20.15 -24.85
N GLN A 214 0.79 18.91 -24.57
CA GLN A 214 -0.13 17.83 -24.24
C GLN A 214 -0.81 18.11 -22.90
N GLU A 215 -2.14 18.14 -22.89
CA GLU A 215 -2.93 18.22 -21.66
C GLU A 215 -2.68 17.00 -20.77
N LYS A 216 -2.49 17.24 -19.47
CA LYS A 216 -2.42 16.18 -18.47
C LYS A 216 -3.84 15.69 -18.16
N TYR A 217 -4.00 14.38 -18.15
CA TYR A 217 -5.22 13.71 -17.74
C TYR A 217 -4.89 12.44 -16.95
N SER A 218 -5.81 12.02 -16.10
CA SER A 218 -5.72 10.74 -15.42
C SER A 218 -6.92 9.84 -15.77
N ILE A 219 -6.76 8.55 -15.61
CA ILE A 219 -7.83 7.58 -15.83
C ILE A 219 -9.04 7.87 -14.91
N ASP A 220 -8.77 8.23 -13.64
CA ASP A 220 -9.82 8.57 -12.69
C ASP A 220 -10.59 9.84 -13.07
N GLU A 221 -9.93 10.81 -13.71
CA GLU A 221 -10.58 12.00 -14.23
C GLU A 221 -11.45 11.72 -15.44
N LEU A 222 -11.01 10.83 -16.34
CA LEU A 222 -11.75 10.49 -17.56
C LEU A 222 -12.94 9.58 -17.26
N PHE A 223 -12.77 8.57 -16.41
CA PHE A 223 -13.74 7.50 -16.17
C PHE A 223 -14.30 7.47 -14.74
N GLU A 224 -14.44 8.64 -14.11
CA GLU A 224 -14.85 8.79 -12.71
C GLU A 224 -16.10 7.96 -12.35
N ASN A 225 -15.93 7.06 -11.36
CA ASN A 225 -16.99 6.20 -10.82
C ASN A 225 -17.71 5.30 -11.83
N ILE A 226 -17.05 4.88 -12.90
CA ILE A 226 -17.55 3.90 -13.86
C ILE A 226 -16.63 2.69 -13.87
N ALA A 227 -17.22 1.48 -13.91
CA ALA A 227 -16.46 0.27 -14.16
C ALA A 227 -15.94 0.30 -15.61
N TYR A 228 -14.62 0.15 -15.80
CA TYR A 228 -14.00 0.21 -17.14
C TYR A 228 -14.60 -0.84 -18.10
N ALA A 229 -15.06 -1.97 -17.55
CA ALA A 229 -15.76 -2.99 -18.32
C ALA A 229 -17.05 -2.48 -19.01
N ASP A 230 -17.71 -1.46 -18.48
CA ASP A 230 -18.95 -0.89 -19.03
C ASP A 230 -18.69 0.17 -20.10
N VAL A 231 -17.45 0.63 -20.25
CA VAL A 231 -17.07 1.62 -21.28
C VAL A 231 -16.93 0.93 -22.62
N ASP A 232 -17.42 1.57 -23.68
CA ASP A 232 -17.25 1.07 -25.05
C ASP A 232 -15.75 0.91 -25.37
N PRO A 233 -15.30 -0.26 -25.87
CA PRO A 233 -13.89 -0.51 -26.16
C PRO A 233 -13.27 0.45 -27.16
N ASP A 234 -14.03 0.93 -28.15
CA ASP A 234 -13.55 1.91 -29.12
C ASP A 234 -13.31 3.28 -28.46
N ILE A 235 -14.07 3.63 -27.42
CA ILE A 235 -13.88 4.85 -26.61
C ILE A 235 -12.76 4.65 -25.59
N PHE A 236 -12.71 3.50 -24.92
CA PHE A 236 -11.66 3.20 -23.95
C PHE A 236 -10.26 3.18 -24.58
N ALA A 237 -10.17 2.74 -25.85
CA ALA A 237 -8.93 2.68 -26.61
C ALA A 237 -8.21 4.03 -26.75
N TYR A 238 -8.94 5.16 -26.75
CA TYR A 238 -8.31 6.49 -26.81
C TYR A 238 -7.40 6.77 -25.62
N TYR A 239 -7.78 6.26 -24.44
CA TYR A 239 -6.94 6.34 -23.26
C TYR A 239 -5.88 5.24 -23.29
N ALA A 240 -6.32 3.99 -23.38
CA ALA A 240 -5.50 2.81 -23.21
C ALA A 240 -4.33 2.72 -24.21
N ALA A 241 -4.58 2.91 -25.50
CA ALA A 241 -3.55 2.75 -26.52
C ALA A 241 -2.49 3.86 -26.50
N THR A 242 -2.78 5.02 -25.89
CA THR A 242 -1.89 6.17 -25.91
C THR A 242 -0.66 5.97 -25.02
N ASP A 243 -0.80 5.23 -23.91
CA ASP A 243 0.27 5.03 -22.95
C ASP A 243 1.44 4.21 -23.55
N ALA A 244 1.16 3.24 -24.44
CA ALA A 244 2.21 2.52 -25.17
C ALA A 244 3.04 3.42 -26.11
N LEU A 245 2.40 4.37 -26.82
CA LEU A 245 3.14 5.36 -27.63
C LEU A 245 3.97 6.30 -26.75
N MET A 246 3.39 6.79 -25.64
CA MET A 246 4.11 7.66 -24.72
C MET A 246 5.36 6.96 -24.17
N THR A 247 5.26 5.67 -23.86
CA THR A 247 6.37 4.83 -23.42
C THR A 247 7.49 4.78 -24.45
N ASP A 248 7.18 4.57 -25.76
CA ASP A 248 8.16 4.61 -26.84
C ASP A 248 8.90 5.95 -26.89
N LYS A 249 8.16 7.06 -26.79
CA LYS A 249 8.76 8.40 -26.87
C LYS A 249 9.65 8.71 -25.68
N VAL A 250 9.24 8.30 -24.48
CA VAL A 250 10.06 8.44 -23.26
C VAL A 250 11.31 7.58 -23.36
N TYR A 251 11.20 6.31 -23.80
CA TYR A 251 12.35 5.44 -24.06
C TYR A 251 13.37 6.07 -25.02
N LEU A 252 12.89 6.61 -26.14
CA LEU A 252 13.78 7.26 -27.11
C LEU A 252 14.51 8.45 -26.49
N TRP A 253 13.79 9.30 -25.77
CA TRP A 253 14.37 10.44 -25.07
C TRP A 253 15.44 10.00 -24.03
N GLU A 254 15.14 9.01 -23.19
CA GLU A 254 16.07 8.48 -22.19
C GLU A 254 17.33 7.92 -22.84
N ASN A 255 17.15 7.11 -23.88
CA ASN A 255 18.26 6.49 -24.58
C ASN A 255 19.14 7.54 -25.28
N GLU A 256 18.55 8.48 -26.01
CA GLU A 256 19.29 9.51 -26.77
C GLU A 256 19.96 10.53 -25.87
N THR A 257 19.26 11.00 -24.83
CA THR A 257 19.75 12.08 -23.96
C THR A 257 20.70 11.61 -22.87
N PHE A 258 20.62 10.36 -22.45
CA PHE A 258 21.38 9.84 -21.31
C PHE A 258 22.11 8.52 -21.58
N TYR A 259 21.40 7.42 -21.88
CA TYR A 259 21.98 6.08 -21.87
C TYR A 259 22.90 5.76 -23.05
N SER A 260 22.80 6.44 -24.18
CA SER A 260 23.73 6.30 -25.30
C SER A 260 25.08 7.02 -25.09
N LYS A 261 25.17 7.91 -24.09
CA LYS A 261 26.38 8.70 -23.83
C LYS A 261 27.45 7.88 -23.12
N PRO A 262 28.70 7.89 -23.58
CA PRO A 262 29.80 7.12 -23.01
C PRO A 262 30.09 7.42 -21.54
N GLU A 263 29.92 8.67 -21.11
CA GLU A 263 30.11 9.12 -19.72
C GLU A 263 29.14 8.45 -18.74
N ASN A 264 27.97 8.03 -19.21
CA ASN A 264 26.93 7.39 -18.40
C ASN A 264 27.02 5.85 -18.41
N LYS A 265 28.11 5.29 -18.92
CA LYS A 265 28.29 3.83 -19.01
C LYS A 265 28.04 3.09 -17.70
N ARG A 266 28.50 3.64 -16.56
CA ARG A 266 28.33 2.99 -15.24
C ARG A 266 26.86 2.88 -14.85
N VAL A 267 26.05 3.91 -15.11
CA VAL A 267 24.61 3.90 -14.84
C VAL A 267 23.90 2.95 -15.80
N LYS A 268 24.32 2.93 -17.06
CA LYS A 268 23.82 1.96 -18.05
C LYS A 268 24.10 0.51 -17.62
N ASP A 269 25.33 0.24 -17.16
CA ASP A 269 25.73 -1.08 -16.68
C ASP A 269 24.90 -1.48 -15.42
N LEU A 270 24.64 -0.53 -14.49
CA LEU A 270 23.76 -0.73 -13.34
C LEU A 270 22.33 -1.06 -13.80
N PHE A 271 21.78 -0.27 -14.71
CA PHE A 271 20.44 -0.46 -15.25
C PHE A 271 20.25 -1.87 -15.82
N PHE A 272 21.10 -2.30 -16.74
CA PHE A 272 20.93 -3.59 -17.41
C PHE A 272 21.33 -4.80 -16.57
N ASN A 273 22.37 -4.67 -15.72
CA ASN A 273 22.92 -5.82 -15.01
C ASN A 273 22.30 -6.02 -13.62
N ILE A 274 21.67 -5.00 -13.05
CA ILE A 274 21.12 -5.04 -11.71
C ILE A 274 19.62 -4.71 -11.71
N GLU A 275 19.24 -3.49 -12.12
CA GLU A 275 17.87 -3.01 -11.93
C GLU A 275 16.85 -3.76 -12.80
N MET A 276 17.13 -4.00 -14.07
CA MET A 276 16.23 -4.75 -14.94
C MET A 276 16.04 -6.21 -14.51
N PRO A 277 17.09 -6.98 -14.15
CA PRO A 277 16.92 -8.32 -13.56
C PRO A 277 16.15 -8.31 -12.23
N ILE A 278 16.35 -7.31 -11.37
CA ILE A 278 15.64 -7.17 -10.09
C ILE A 278 14.14 -7.00 -10.29
N LEU A 279 13.70 -6.33 -11.35
CA LEU A 279 12.28 -6.16 -11.66
C LEU A 279 11.57 -7.53 -11.68
N GLN A 280 12.08 -8.48 -12.44
CA GLN A 280 11.48 -9.80 -12.55
C GLN A 280 11.54 -10.58 -11.22
N VAL A 281 12.67 -10.52 -10.52
CA VAL A 281 12.83 -11.19 -9.21
C VAL A 281 11.83 -10.64 -8.19
N THR A 282 11.65 -9.33 -8.12
CA THR A 282 10.70 -8.71 -7.19
C THR A 282 9.25 -9.01 -7.57
N ALA A 283 8.91 -9.04 -8.86
CA ALA A 283 7.60 -9.48 -9.32
C ALA A 283 7.28 -10.91 -8.86
N GLU A 284 8.22 -11.84 -9.01
CA GLU A 284 8.04 -13.22 -8.55
C GLU A 284 7.85 -13.33 -7.04
N ILE A 285 8.58 -12.53 -6.26
CA ILE A 285 8.41 -12.47 -4.80
C ILE A 285 7.02 -11.92 -4.44
N GLU A 286 6.57 -10.85 -5.09
CA GLU A 286 5.27 -10.24 -4.87
C GLU A 286 4.12 -11.19 -5.22
N LEU A 287 4.20 -11.86 -6.39
CA LEU A 287 3.20 -12.84 -6.83
C LEU A 287 3.15 -14.07 -5.92
N ARG A 288 4.31 -14.54 -5.45
CA ARG A 288 4.38 -15.66 -4.52
C ARG A 288 3.69 -15.33 -3.20
N GLY A 289 3.93 -14.13 -2.67
CA GLY A 289 3.43 -13.72 -1.36
C GLY A 289 3.95 -14.60 -0.22
N VAL A 290 3.46 -14.34 0.99
CA VAL A 290 3.83 -15.07 2.21
C VAL A 290 2.61 -15.77 2.79
N TYR A 291 2.69 -17.06 2.99
CA TYR A 291 1.62 -17.87 3.58
C TYR A 291 1.39 -17.47 5.05
N ILE A 292 0.13 -17.43 5.47
CA ILE A 292 -0.26 -17.11 6.83
C ILE A 292 -0.97 -18.30 7.46
N ASP A 293 -0.43 -18.81 8.56
CA ASP A 293 -1.05 -19.84 9.38
C ASP A 293 -2.20 -19.23 10.19
N GLN A 294 -3.43 -19.44 9.70
CA GLN A 294 -4.64 -18.91 10.31
C GLN A 294 -4.93 -19.50 11.71
N GLU A 295 -4.59 -20.78 11.93
CA GLU A 295 -4.82 -21.46 13.21
C GLU A 295 -3.86 -20.93 14.27
N LEU A 296 -2.58 -20.79 13.90
CA LEU A 296 -1.59 -20.16 14.78
C LEU A 296 -1.98 -18.71 15.09
N GLY A 297 -2.42 -17.96 14.09
CA GLY A 297 -2.93 -16.59 14.27
C GLY A 297 -4.05 -16.51 15.31
N ALA A 298 -5.02 -17.42 15.23
CA ALA A 298 -6.12 -17.48 16.20
C ALA A 298 -5.64 -17.84 17.63
N ARG A 299 -4.71 -18.78 17.75
CA ARG A 299 -4.11 -19.17 19.05
C ARG A 299 -3.32 -18.02 19.67
N LEU A 300 -2.51 -17.33 18.87
CA LEU A 300 -1.73 -16.16 19.33
C LEU A 300 -2.65 -15.02 19.75
N LYS A 301 -3.71 -14.77 19.01
CA LYS A 301 -4.74 -13.78 19.37
C LYS A 301 -5.35 -14.07 20.74
N GLN A 302 -5.73 -15.32 20.98
CA GLN A 302 -6.28 -15.73 22.28
C GLN A 302 -5.25 -15.57 23.41
N LYS A 303 -4.00 -16.03 23.19
CA LYS A 303 -2.90 -15.92 24.17
C LYS A 303 -2.64 -14.47 24.55
N TYR A 304 -2.42 -13.61 23.56
CA TYR A 304 -2.05 -12.21 23.82
C TYR A 304 -3.21 -11.37 24.37
N ASN A 305 -4.45 -11.62 23.96
CA ASN A 305 -5.60 -10.95 24.58
C ASN A 305 -5.72 -11.31 26.05
N LYS A 306 -5.50 -12.58 26.43
CA LYS A 306 -5.49 -12.99 27.83
C LYS A 306 -4.38 -12.30 28.61
N GLN A 307 -3.17 -12.22 28.09
CA GLN A 307 -2.07 -11.48 28.73
C GLN A 307 -2.40 -10.00 28.90
N LEU A 308 -3.05 -9.37 27.88
CA LEU A 308 -3.48 -7.99 27.96
C LEU A 308 -4.52 -7.78 29.08
N GLU A 309 -5.49 -8.68 29.20
CA GLU A 309 -6.47 -8.65 30.29
C GLU A 309 -5.82 -8.81 31.67
N ASP A 310 -4.81 -9.66 31.78
CA ASP A 310 -4.12 -9.88 33.07
C ASP A 310 -3.25 -8.66 33.44
N LEU A 311 -2.59 -8.03 32.47
CA LEU A 311 -1.91 -6.74 32.68
C LEU A 311 -2.89 -5.62 33.05
N ASP A 312 -4.06 -5.55 32.43
CA ASP A 312 -5.09 -4.57 32.79
C ASP A 312 -5.59 -4.79 34.23
N LYS A 313 -5.73 -6.02 34.71
CA LYS A 313 -6.05 -6.32 36.10
C LYS A 313 -4.92 -5.89 37.06
N GLU A 314 -3.67 -6.12 36.69
CA GLU A 314 -2.51 -5.68 37.48
C GLU A 314 -2.45 -4.16 37.57
N ILE A 315 -2.59 -3.47 36.45
CA ILE A 315 -2.63 -1.99 36.39
C ILE A 315 -3.77 -1.48 37.29
N ASN A 316 -4.95 -2.06 37.20
CA ASN A 316 -6.09 -1.64 38.04
C ASN A 316 -5.81 -1.86 39.53
N LYS A 317 -5.17 -2.95 39.95
CA LYS A 317 -4.74 -3.16 41.33
C LYS A 317 -3.76 -2.07 41.79
N ILE A 318 -2.81 -1.67 40.94
CA ILE A 318 -1.88 -0.58 41.26
C ILE A 318 -2.65 0.73 41.41
N LEU A 319 -3.55 1.05 40.49
CA LEU A 319 -4.38 2.26 40.54
C LEU A 319 -5.26 2.29 41.79
N ASP A 320 -5.87 1.15 42.16
CA ASP A 320 -6.66 1.03 43.38
C ASP A 320 -5.84 1.29 44.64
N SER A 321 -4.60 0.81 44.68
CA SER A 321 -3.69 1.03 45.82
C SER A 321 -3.33 2.50 46.02
N ILE A 322 -3.31 3.31 44.96
CA ILE A 322 -2.99 4.74 45.02
C ILE A 322 -4.20 5.68 45.04
N LYS A 323 -5.45 5.15 45.03
CA LYS A 323 -6.67 5.99 45.17
C LYS A 323 -6.61 6.96 46.34
N PRO A 324 -6.13 6.59 47.55
CA PRO A 324 -6.00 7.54 48.66
C PRO A 324 -5.01 8.69 48.35
N ILE A 325 -3.93 8.38 47.62
CA ILE A 325 -2.94 9.39 47.19
C ILE A 325 -3.60 10.38 46.20
N ILE A 326 -4.32 9.84 45.21
CA ILE A 326 -5.08 10.65 44.22
C ILE A 326 -6.08 11.55 44.94
N ALA A 327 -6.86 11.00 45.87
CA ALA A 327 -7.85 11.76 46.62
C ALA A 327 -7.23 12.89 47.44
N SER A 328 -6.10 12.64 48.13
CA SER A 328 -5.36 13.66 48.87
C SER A 328 -4.80 14.75 47.94
N TRP A 329 -4.22 14.34 46.80
CA TRP A 329 -3.69 15.27 45.81
C TRP A 329 -4.79 16.20 45.23
N ARG A 330 -5.97 15.70 44.97
CA ARG A 330 -7.12 16.52 44.47
C ARG A 330 -7.51 17.67 45.39
N LEU A 331 -7.16 17.60 46.67
CA LEU A 331 -7.45 18.66 47.65
C LEU A 331 -6.37 19.76 47.67
N THR A 332 -5.26 19.54 46.95
CA THR A 332 -4.16 20.54 46.95
C THR A 332 -4.49 21.76 46.07
N PRO A 333 -3.96 22.96 46.41
CA PRO A 333 -4.11 24.14 45.57
C PRO A 333 -3.58 23.94 44.14
N GLU A 334 -2.45 23.23 43.99
CA GLU A 334 -1.78 22.98 42.72
C GLU A 334 -2.63 22.11 41.79
N ALA A 335 -3.36 21.13 42.33
CA ALA A 335 -4.28 20.28 41.56
C ALA A 335 -5.47 21.08 40.99
N ASN A 336 -5.88 22.14 41.72
CA ASN A 336 -7.06 22.94 41.39
C ASN A 336 -6.71 24.26 40.69
N GLU A 337 -5.45 24.56 40.48
CA GLU A 337 -4.99 25.73 39.74
C GLU A 337 -5.49 25.72 38.30
N ARG A 338 -6.11 26.85 37.88
CA ARG A 338 -6.63 27.04 36.53
C ARG A 338 -5.83 28.10 35.81
N THR A 339 -5.19 27.72 34.71
CA THR A 339 -4.36 28.64 33.92
C THR A 339 -5.15 29.33 32.82
N LYS A 340 -4.75 30.58 32.51
CA LYS A 340 -5.28 31.31 31.35
C LYS A 340 -4.66 30.73 30.07
N GLN A 341 -5.51 30.30 29.14
CA GLN A 341 -5.11 29.84 27.80
C GLN A 341 -5.43 30.91 26.79
N TYR A 342 -4.41 31.57 26.25
CA TYR A 342 -4.55 32.63 25.26
C TYR A 342 -4.73 32.06 23.85
N VAL A 343 -5.28 32.89 22.95
CA VAL A 343 -5.37 32.56 21.52
C VAL A 343 -3.96 32.27 20.99
N PRO A 344 -3.70 31.12 20.34
CA PRO A 344 -2.38 30.84 19.77
C PRO A 344 -1.98 31.90 18.74
N ALA A 345 -0.71 32.33 18.73
CA ALA A 345 -0.20 33.34 17.80
C ALA A 345 -0.34 32.89 16.31
N LYS A 346 -0.31 31.58 16.04
CA LYS A 346 -0.57 31.00 14.71
C LYS A 346 -1.85 30.18 14.79
N THR A 347 -3.01 30.83 14.65
CA THR A 347 -4.30 30.13 14.60
C THR A 347 -4.93 30.22 13.21
N LYS A 348 -5.58 29.14 12.77
CA LYS A 348 -6.43 29.10 11.56
C LYS A 348 -7.91 29.33 11.87
N MET A 349 -8.25 29.69 13.13
CA MET A 349 -9.64 29.91 13.53
C MET A 349 -10.17 31.24 12.98
N THR A 350 -11.43 31.26 12.57
CA THR A 350 -12.12 32.50 12.19
C THR A 350 -12.32 33.39 13.42
N LYS A 351 -12.55 34.69 13.21
CA LYS A 351 -12.76 35.67 14.28
C LYS A 351 -13.94 35.26 15.18
N GLU A 352 -15.07 34.87 14.59
CA GLU A 352 -16.27 34.41 15.31
C GLU A 352 -15.98 33.19 16.19
N LYS A 353 -15.19 32.24 15.68
CA LYS A 353 -14.80 31.02 16.39
C LYS A 353 -13.82 31.32 17.53
N ILE A 354 -12.93 32.32 17.36
CA ILE A 354 -12.05 32.83 18.43
C ILE A 354 -12.90 33.44 19.54
N GLU A 355 -13.84 34.31 19.20
CA GLU A 355 -14.71 34.99 20.18
C GLU A 355 -15.59 34.01 20.95
N ALA A 356 -16.13 33.01 20.28
CA ALA A 356 -16.92 31.96 20.93
C ALA A 356 -16.09 31.04 21.84
N THR A 357 -14.80 30.80 21.51
CA THR A 357 -13.94 29.88 22.26
C THR A 357 -13.18 30.58 23.40
N TYR A 358 -12.70 31.82 23.17
CA TYR A 358 -11.89 32.62 24.12
C TYR A 358 -12.72 33.77 24.62
N THR A 359 -13.56 33.47 25.60
CA THR A 359 -14.63 34.39 26.07
C THR A 359 -14.15 35.49 26.98
N ASN A 360 -12.96 35.36 27.60
CA ASN A 360 -12.41 36.35 28.53
C ASN A 360 -11.39 37.25 27.82
N ILE A 361 -11.22 38.46 28.35
CA ILE A 361 -10.24 39.46 27.90
C ILE A 361 -9.42 39.91 29.11
N ASP A 362 -8.09 39.93 28.97
CA ASP A 362 -7.21 40.44 30.03
C ASP A 362 -7.06 41.99 30.00
N SER A 363 -6.30 42.53 30.93
CA SER A 363 -6.03 43.98 31.02
C SER A 363 -5.31 44.56 29.80
N ASN A 364 -4.68 43.71 28.98
CA ASN A 364 -3.95 44.11 27.77
C ASN A 364 -4.79 43.88 26.49
N GLY A 365 -6.06 43.51 26.62
CA GLY A 365 -6.96 43.25 25.49
C GLY A 365 -6.81 41.89 24.85
N ASN A 366 -5.99 40.98 25.40
CA ASN A 366 -5.80 39.65 24.84
C ASN A 366 -6.92 38.70 25.24
N ARG A 367 -7.49 37.99 24.27
CA ARG A 367 -8.54 37.01 24.55
C ARG A 367 -7.94 35.70 25.09
N TYR A 368 -8.58 35.17 26.13
CA TYR A 368 -8.23 33.90 26.75
C TYR A 368 -9.47 33.13 27.19
N LYS A 369 -9.29 31.85 27.40
CA LYS A 369 -10.24 30.97 28.13
C LYS A 369 -9.58 30.45 29.40
N VAL A 370 -10.38 30.17 30.40
CA VAL A 370 -9.91 29.50 31.62
C VAL A 370 -9.80 28.01 31.32
N GLY A 371 -8.60 27.47 31.40
CA GLY A 371 -8.35 26.06 31.23
C GLY A 371 -8.93 25.22 32.36
N LYS A 372 -9.11 23.91 32.11
CA LYS A 372 -9.44 22.96 33.18
C LYS A 372 -8.25 22.85 34.14
N SER A 373 -8.52 22.72 35.44
CA SER A 373 -7.49 22.39 36.41
C SER A 373 -6.95 20.98 36.13
N ARG A 374 -5.81 20.60 36.72
CA ARG A 374 -5.27 19.25 36.60
C ARG A 374 -6.20 18.22 37.22
N SER A 375 -6.86 18.57 38.32
CA SER A 375 -7.89 17.74 38.96
C SER A 375 -9.09 17.51 38.03
N ASP A 376 -9.57 18.56 37.34
CA ASP A 376 -10.66 18.44 36.35
C ASP A 376 -10.29 17.58 35.14
N GLN A 377 -9.00 17.44 34.82
CA GLN A 377 -8.48 16.65 33.70
C GLN A 377 -8.31 15.17 34.04
N LEU A 378 -8.31 14.81 35.33
CA LEU A 378 -8.15 13.44 35.81
C LEU A 378 -9.50 12.91 36.31
N PRO A 379 -10.23 12.10 35.53
CA PRO A 379 -11.47 11.43 35.96
C PRO A 379 -11.18 10.41 37.06
N ASP A 380 -12.24 9.89 37.70
CA ASP A 380 -12.11 8.85 38.73
C ASP A 380 -11.54 7.54 38.13
N GLU A 381 -11.93 7.21 36.90
CA GLU A 381 -11.31 6.17 36.11
C GLU A 381 -10.24 6.79 35.22
N VAL A 382 -8.99 6.58 35.57
CA VAL A 382 -7.84 7.15 34.86
C VAL A 382 -7.61 6.42 33.54
N ASN A 383 -7.67 7.15 32.43
CA ASN A 383 -7.32 6.61 31.12
C ASN A 383 -5.80 6.73 30.85
N LEU A 384 -5.09 5.66 31.04
CA LEU A 384 -3.63 5.59 30.85
C LEU A 384 -3.19 5.66 29.37
N SER A 385 -4.13 5.52 28.42
CA SER A 385 -3.89 5.79 27.01
C SER A 385 -3.91 7.30 26.67
N SER A 386 -4.42 8.14 27.59
CA SER A 386 -4.36 9.59 27.47
C SER A 386 -3.03 10.12 27.99
N PRO A 387 -2.15 10.70 27.15
CA PRO A 387 -0.86 11.22 27.59
C PRO A 387 -0.99 12.27 28.69
N SER A 388 -2.02 13.12 28.65
CA SER A 388 -2.25 14.16 29.65
C SER A 388 -2.66 13.58 31.02
N GLN A 389 -3.54 12.60 31.06
CA GLN A 389 -3.94 11.96 32.31
C GLN A 389 -2.78 11.16 32.91
N PHE A 390 -2.05 10.43 32.07
CA PHE A 390 -0.92 9.66 32.51
C PHE A 390 0.23 10.56 32.99
N ALA A 391 0.46 11.73 32.37
CA ALA A 391 1.42 12.71 32.86
C ALA A 391 1.04 13.30 34.22
N ILE A 392 -0.24 13.56 34.47
CA ILE A 392 -0.73 13.99 35.80
C ILE A 392 -0.44 12.89 36.83
N LEU A 393 -0.74 11.66 36.52
CA LEU A 393 -0.50 10.54 37.42
C LEU A 393 0.99 10.37 37.77
N LEU A 394 1.87 10.39 36.77
CA LEU A 394 3.30 10.19 36.99
C LEU A 394 3.95 11.37 37.70
N TYR A 395 3.77 12.58 37.20
CA TYR A 395 4.56 13.73 37.62
C TYR A 395 3.94 14.53 38.77
N ASP A 396 2.61 14.60 38.84
CA ASP A 396 1.95 15.41 39.88
C ASP A 396 1.53 14.58 41.10
N ILE A 397 1.18 13.31 40.90
CA ILE A 397 0.67 12.46 41.98
C ILE A 397 1.76 11.53 42.53
N LEU A 398 2.45 10.83 41.63
CA LEU A 398 3.50 9.87 41.99
C LEU A 398 4.90 10.51 42.08
N GLU A 399 5.03 11.81 41.74
CA GLU A 399 6.24 12.61 41.88
C GLU A 399 7.47 11.98 41.16
N CYS A 400 7.22 11.39 39.98
CA CYS A 400 8.29 10.78 39.20
C CYS A 400 9.34 11.81 38.75
N PRO A 401 10.62 11.41 38.62
CA PRO A 401 11.68 12.30 38.18
C PRO A 401 11.47 12.75 36.72
N ILE A 402 11.69 14.04 36.46
CA ILE A 402 11.72 14.58 35.09
C ILE A 402 12.97 14.04 34.38
N VAL A 403 12.79 13.37 33.26
CA VAL A 403 13.85 12.76 32.44
C VAL A 403 14.21 13.59 31.22
N ASP A 404 13.22 14.18 30.55
CA ASP A 404 13.42 15.12 29.45
C ASP A 404 13.18 16.56 29.89
N LYS A 405 14.26 17.37 29.89
CA LYS A 405 14.16 18.79 30.26
C LYS A 405 13.46 19.65 29.20
N LYS A 406 13.44 19.21 27.94
CA LYS A 406 12.76 19.93 26.83
C LYS A 406 11.26 19.67 26.85
N ASN A 407 10.85 18.48 27.26
CA ASN A 407 9.47 18.07 27.43
C ASN A 407 9.25 17.43 28.82
N PRO A 408 9.17 18.24 29.90
CA PRO A 408 9.21 17.72 31.28
C PRO A 408 8.07 16.78 31.68
N ARG A 409 7.03 16.69 30.84
CA ARG A 409 5.86 15.86 31.08
C ARG A 409 5.64 14.79 29.99
N ALA A 410 6.72 14.42 29.32
CA ALA A 410 6.68 13.38 28.32
C ALA A 410 6.34 12.01 28.91
N THR A 411 5.53 11.25 28.19
CA THR A 411 5.07 9.90 28.56
C THR A 411 5.29 8.93 27.41
N GLY A 412 6.34 9.17 26.61
CA GLY A 412 6.80 8.27 25.56
C GLY A 412 7.42 7.02 26.15
N GLU A 413 7.74 6.08 25.29
CA GLU A 413 8.31 4.78 25.69
C GLU A 413 9.68 4.95 26.38
N ASP A 414 10.55 5.78 25.80
CA ASP A 414 11.89 6.03 26.32
C ASP A 414 11.87 6.73 27.68
N GLU A 415 10.97 7.73 27.83
CA GLU A 415 10.84 8.43 29.11
C GLU A 415 10.28 7.54 30.20
N ILE A 416 9.28 6.71 29.91
CA ILE A 416 8.71 5.78 30.90
C ILE A 416 9.76 4.76 31.31
N LYS A 417 10.55 4.25 30.37
CA LYS A 417 11.63 3.31 30.63
C LYS A 417 12.71 3.92 31.53
N GLU A 418 13.13 5.15 31.22
CA GLU A 418 14.11 5.85 32.05
C GLU A 418 13.57 6.19 33.46
N ILE A 419 12.28 6.55 33.58
CA ILE A 419 11.64 6.73 34.88
C ILE A 419 11.68 5.42 35.69
N ALA A 420 11.30 4.30 35.08
CA ALA A 420 11.36 2.98 35.75
C ALA A 420 12.79 2.65 36.21
N ASP A 421 13.79 2.84 35.37
CA ASP A 421 15.20 2.57 35.71
C ASP A 421 15.68 3.46 36.89
N ARG A 422 15.31 4.73 36.95
CA ARG A 422 15.65 5.64 38.05
C ARG A 422 14.94 5.29 39.37
N LEU A 423 13.77 4.66 39.30
CA LEU A 423 12.99 4.26 40.47
C LEU A 423 13.34 2.87 41.00
N LYS A 424 13.97 2.01 40.22
CA LYS A 424 14.32 0.62 40.53
C LYS A 424 14.92 0.42 41.91
N ASN A 425 15.79 1.32 42.35
CA ASN A 425 16.51 1.23 43.64
C ASN A 425 15.80 1.99 44.79
N LYS A 426 14.59 2.54 44.56
CA LYS A 426 13.84 3.32 45.53
C LYS A 426 12.56 2.64 46.01
N THR A 427 12.21 1.49 45.46
CA THR A 427 10.94 0.78 45.66
C THR A 427 10.69 0.31 47.11
N ASP A 428 11.76 0.03 47.89
CA ASP A 428 11.59 -0.56 49.25
C ASP A 428 11.21 0.46 50.34
N LYS A 429 11.16 1.76 50.02
CA LYS A 429 11.06 2.83 51.03
C LYS A 429 9.87 3.81 50.82
N ASP A 430 9.24 3.79 49.66
CA ASP A 430 8.20 4.78 49.31
C ASP A 430 7.10 4.14 48.43
N LEU A 431 5.87 4.21 48.89
CA LEU A 431 4.71 3.68 48.16
C LEU A 431 4.53 4.34 46.79
N LYS A 432 4.82 5.64 46.67
CA LYS A 432 4.73 6.36 45.39
C LYS A 432 5.76 5.81 44.40
N ALA A 433 7.00 5.65 44.83
CA ALA A 433 8.08 5.12 44.00
C ALA A 433 7.82 3.65 43.59
N THR A 434 7.35 2.83 44.53
CA THR A 434 6.97 1.44 44.26
C THR A 434 5.84 1.35 43.23
N SER A 435 4.77 2.13 43.42
CA SER A 435 3.63 2.13 42.51
C SER A 435 3.98 2.71 41.15
N ALA A 436 4.82 3.76 41.10
CA ALA A 436 5.28 4.34 39.85
C ALA A 436 6.16 3.36 39.05
N PHE A 437 7.07 2.67 39.72
CA PHE A 437 7.90 1.64 39.08
C PHE A 437 7.06 0.50 38.49
N ALA A 438 6.16 -0.07 39.29
CA ALA A 438 5.28 -1.14 38.84
C ALA A 438 4.36 -0.68 37.69
N LEU A 439 3.77 0.52 37.79
CA LEU A 439 2.92 1.08 36.76
C LEU A 439 3.68 1.34 35.45
N CYS A 440 4.89 1.90 35.51
CA CYS A 440 5.71 2.14 34.33
C CYS A 440 6.01 0.84 33.57
N ASN A 441 6.42 -0.22 34.29
CA ASN A 441 6.72 -1.51 33.67
C ASN A 441 5.46 -2.14 33.06
N ALA A 442 4.36 -2.19 33.80
CA ALA A 442 3.10 -2.75 33.32
C ALA A 442 2.56 -2.00 32.09
N ILE A 443 2.71 -0.66 32.06
CA ILE A 443 2.29 0.15 30.89
C ILE A 443 3.20 -0.06 29.69
N LEU A 444 4.50 -0.20 29.85
CA LEU A 444 5.42 -0.51 28.75
C LEU A 444 5.07 -1.86 28.14
N GLU A 445 4.90 -2.89 28.96
CA GLU A 445 4.52 -4.22 28.51
C GLU A 445 3.15 -4.21 27.81
N ARG A 446 2.16 -3.55 28.43
CA ARG A 446 0.83 -3.39 27.84
C ARG A 446 0.86 -2.68 26.49
N ARG A 447 1.61 -1.59 26.36
CA ARG A 447 1.74 -0.85 25.08
C ARG A 447 2.41 -1.70 24.00
N GLY A 448 3.49 -2.42 24.36
CA GLY A 448 4.14 -3.37 23.46
C GLY A 448 3.19 -4.45 22.97
N LEU A 449 2.46 -5.08 23.90
CA LEU A 449 1.49 -6.14 23.59
C LEU A 449 0.30 -5.62 22.78
N ALA A 450 -0.27 -4.46 23.15
CA ALA A 450 -1.36 -3.84 22.40
C ALA A 450 -0.94 -3.49 20.96
N LYS A 451 0.28 -2.96 20.77
CA LYS A 451 0.84 -2.69 19.44
C LYS A 451 1.03 -3.98 18.64
N LEU A 452 1.51 -5.05 19.27
CA LEU A 452 1.67 -6.35 18.65
C LEU A 452 0.32 -6.88 18.14
N ILE A 453 -0.71 -6.84 18.98
CA ILE A 453 -2.06 -7.30 18.64
C ILE A 453 -2.63 -6.47 17.48
N THR A 454 -2.67 -5.14 17.63
CA THR A 454 -3.35 -4.26 16.67
C THR A 454 -2.61 -4.13 15.35
N THR A 455 -1.29 -4.26 15.34
CA THR A 455 -0.48 -4.09 14.12
C THR A 455 -0.34 -5.40 13.34
N TYR A 456 -0.28 -6.53 14.03
CA TYR A 456 0.06 -7.81 13.39
C TYR A 456 -1.03 -8.88 13.59
N ILE A 457 -1.38 -9.17 14.84
CA ILE A 457 -2.24 -10.33 15.15
C ILE A 457 -3.66 -10.16 14.62
N ASP A 458 -4.21 -8.95 14.69
CA ASP A 458 -5.55 -8.65 14.14
C ASP A 458 -5.54 -8.42 12.63
N VAL A 459 -4.47 -7.81 12.11
CA VAL A 459 -4.45 -7.34 10.73
C VAL A 459 -3.99 -8.41 9.75
N ILE A 460 -2.91 -9.15 10.07
CA ILE A 460 -2.26 -10.07 9.12
C ILE A 460 -3.18 -11.23 8.70
N PRO A 461 -3.83 -11.96 9.65
CA PRO A 461 -4.70 -13.05 9.28
C PRO A 461 -5.92 -12.60 8.45
N ASP A 462 -6.47 -11.42 8.77
CA ASP A 462 -7.59 -10.86 8.01
C ASP A 462 -7.16 -10.41 6.62
N LEU A 463 -5.99 -9.80 6.50
CA LEU A 463 -5.44 -9.39 5.21
C LEU A 463 -5.24 -10.60 4.28
N ALA A 464 -4.77 -11.73 4.79
CA ALA A 464 -4.54 -12.94 4.00
C ALA A 464 -5.84 -13.53 3.38
N LYS A 465 -7.00 -13.26 3.95
CA LYS A 465 -8.30 -13.73 3.44
C LYS A 465 -8.71 -13.09 2.10
N HIS A 466 -8.09 -11.97 1.73
CA HIS A 466 -8.38 -11.30 0.46
C HIS A 466 -7.80 -12.02 -0.75
N TRP A 467 -6.81 -12.90 -0.54
CA TRP A 467 -6.25 -13.71 -1.61
C TRP A 467 -6.70 -15.17 -1.52
N PRO A 468 -7.06 -15.80 -2.66
CA PRO A 468 -7.61 -17.16 -2.66
C PRO A 468 -6.66 -18.22 -2.09
N ASP A 469 -5.36 -17.97 -2.13
CA ASP A 469 -4.31 -18.86 -1.65
C ASP A 469 -3.93 -18.66 -0.17
N GLY A 470 -4.61 -17.76 0.55
CA GLY A 470 -4.35 -17.47 1.95
C GLY A 470 -2.99 -16.82 2.23
N ARG A 471 -2.37 -16.21 1.22
CA ARG A 471 -1.09 -15.53 1.32
C ARG A 471 -1.30 -14.02 1.39
N ILE A 472 -0.46 -13.34 2.14
CA ILE A 472 -0.37 -11.87 2.06
C ILE A 472 0.63 -11.47 0.99
N ARG A 473 0.37 -10.31 0.39
CA ARG A 473 1.26 -9.71 -0.59
C ARG A 473 1.64 -8.30 -0.17
N TYR A 474 2.79 -7.87 -0.64
CA TYR A 474 3.33 -6.54 -0.40
C TYR A 474 4.04 -6.07 -1.67
N ARG A 475 4.22 -4.76 -1.80
CA ARG A 475 4.96 -4.19 -2.91
C ARG A 475 6.42 -3.98 -2.51
N LEU A 476 7.33 -4.29 -3.42
CA LEU A 476 8.76 -4.02 -3.33
C LEU A 476 9.15 -3.01 -4.39
N ASN A 477 9.68 -1.89 -3.98
CA ASN A 477 10.17 -0.86 -4.90
C ASN A 477 11.69 -0.73 -4.76
N SER A 478 12.44 -1.14 -5.79
CA SER A 478 13.91 -1.07 -5.80
C SER A 478 14.43 0.36 -5.89
N THR A 479 13.63 1.26 -6.47
CA THR A 479 13.98 2.65 -6.71
C THR A 479 13.27 3.63 -5.77
N GLY A 480 12.67 3.13 -4.67
CA GLY A 480 11.81 3.90 -3.78
C GLY A 480 12.54 4.69 -2.67
N THR A 481 13.87 4.62 -2.58
CA THR A 481 14.64 5.32 -1.53
C THR A 481 15.91 5.94 -2.09
N ASP A 482 16.36 7.05 -1.49
CA ASP A 482 17.59 7.76 -1.86
C ASP A 482 18.85 6.92 -1.63
N THR A 483 18.76 5.87 -0.83
CA THR A 483 19.91 5.04 -0.43
C THR A 483 20.04 3.76 -1.26
N GLY A 484 19.18 3.54 -2.24
CA GLY A 484 19.13 2.30 -3.03
C GLY A 484 18.62 1.08 -2.24
N ARG A 485 18.00 1.27 -1.06
CA ARG A 485 17.32 0.21 -0.33
C ARG A 485 15.94 -0.02 -0.94
N PHE A 486 15.44 -1.24 -0.86
CA PHE A 486 14.04 -1.49 -1.18
C PHE A 486 13.11 -0.71 -0.25
N ALA A 487 12.14 -0.02 -0.83
CA ALA A 487 10.95 0.37 -0.09
C ALA A 487 9.93 -0.77 -0.15
N SER A 488 9.21 -0.99 0.94
CA SER A 488 8.15 -2.00 1.01
C SER A 488 6.90 -1.36 1.59
N GLY A 489 5.75 -1.71 1.03
CA GLY A 489 4.46 -1.15 1.43
C GLY A 489 3.63 -0.79 0.21
N GLY A 490 2.70 0.13 0.39
CA GLY A 490 1.76 0.56 -0.64
C GLY A 490 0.35 0.06 -0.38
N ASN A 491 -0.52 0.24 -1.35
CA ASN A 491 -1.93 -0.15 -1.26
C ASN A 491 -2.29 -1.09 -2.39
N PHE A 492 -3.16 -2.05 -2.10
CA PHE A 492 -3.87 -2.83 -3.10
C PHE A 492 -5.30 -2.32 -3.20
N LYS A 493 -5.76 -2.08 -4.41
CA LYS A 493 -7.14 -1.74 -4.70
C LYS A 493 -7.80 -2.99 -5.29
N PHE A 494 -8.79 -3.50 -4.60
CA PHE A 494 -9.62 -4.63 -5.02
C PHE A 494 -11.00 -4.13 -5.42
N LEU A 495 -11.76 -4.99 -6.07
CA LEU A 495 -13.20 -4.76 -6.25
C LEU A 495 -13.99 -5.73 -5.37
N ASP A 496 -14.97 -5.22 -4.63
CA ASP A 496 -15.92 -6.07 -3.89
C ASP A 496 -16.91 -6.78 -4.85
N GLU A 497 -17.81 -7.59 -4.30
CA GLU A 497 -18.83 -8.31 -5.07
C GLU A 497 -19.76 -7.38 -5.87
N ASN A 498 -19.86 -6.12 -5.47
CA ASN A 498 -20.65 -5.07 -6.14
C ASN A 498 -19.79 -4.18 -7.04
N GLU A 499 -18.54 -4.57 -7.31
CA GLU A 499 -17.56 -3.81 -8.10
C GLU A 499 -17.16 -2.46 -7.49
N ASN A 500 -17.37 -2.25 -6.19
CA ASN A 500 -16.87 -1.05 -5.52
C ASN A 500 -15.40 -1.21 -5.14
N PRO A 501 -14.59 -0.15 -5.25
CA PRO A 501 -13.19 -0.22 -4.89
C PRO A 501 -13.01 -0.33 -3.36
N VAL A 502 -12.27 -1.34 -2.93
CA VAL A 502 -11.80 -1.55 -1.56
C VAL A 502 -10.30 -1.38 -1.56
N VAL A 503 -9.78 -0.48 -0.73
CA VAL A 503 -8.34 -0.22 -0.62
C VAL A 503 -7.82 -0.87 0.65
N LEU A 504 -6.83 -1.76 0.50
CA LEU A 504 -6.13 -2.40 1.60
C LEU A 504 -4.69 -1.88 1.66
N ASN A 505 -4.26 -1.49 2.86
CA ASN A 505 -2.86 -1.16 3.09
C ASN A 505 -2.03 -2.45 3.10
N SER A 506 -1.01 -2.49 2.27
CA SER A 506 0.01 -3.54 2.29
C SER A 506 0.83 -3.44 3.58
N ILE A 507 1.37 -4.57 4.00
CA ILE A 507 2.31 -4.63 5.12
C ILE A 507 3.66 -4.13 4.63
N ASN A 508 4.31 -3.30 5.47
CA ASN A 508 5.73 -3.03 5.27
C ASN A 508 6.54 -4.25 5.76
N SER A 509 7.02 -5.06 4.81
CA SER A 509 7.76 -6.28 5.11
C SER A 509 9.05 -6.05 5.93
N GLN A 510 9.64 -4.85 5.88
CA GLN A 510 10.83 -4.48 6.64
C GLN A 510 10.54 -4.28 8.13
N ASN A 511 9.30 -3.97 8.49
CA ASN A 511 8.88 -3.75 9.87
C ASN A 511 8.36 -5.03 10.55
N LEU A 512 8.44 -6.18 9.87
CA LEU A 512 8.06 -7.45 10.49
C LEU A 512 9.04 -7.80 11.60
N PRO A 513 8.55 -8.22 12.78
CA PRO A 513 9.40 -8.58 13.89
C PRO A 513 10.37 -9.70 13.50
N SER A 514 11.66 -9.48 13.71
CA SER A 514 12.70 -10.46 13.35
C SER A 514 13.31 -11.18 14.57
N HIS A 515 13.11 -10.65 15.80
CA HIS A 515 13.73 -11.15 17.03
C HIS A 515 12.78 -11.04 18.23
N GLY A 516 13.07 -11.80 19.31
CA GLY A 516 12.34 -11.75 20.58
C GLY A 516 10.93 -12.34 20.50
N ASP A 517 10.03 -11.86 21.35
CA ASP A 517 8.62 -12.30 21.35
C ASP A 517 7.91 -12.06 20.01
N GLY A 518 8.43 -11.14 19.19
CA GLY A 518 8.03 -10.98 17.81
C GLY A 518 8.38 -12.18 16.91
N SER A 519 9.27 -13.09 17.34
CA SER A 519 9.59 -14.33 16.60
C SER A 519 8.37 -15.25 16.47
N LEU A 520 7.43 -15.22 17.41
CA LEU A 520 6.16 -15.92 17.29
C LEU A 520 5.31 -15.43 16.13
N ILE A 521 5.45 -14.17 15.74
CA ILE A 521 4.80 -13.63 14.53
C ILE A 521 5.47 -14.13 13.26
N ARG A 522 6.78 -14.42 13.29
CA ARG A 522 7.46 -15.13 12.18
C ARG A 522 6.79 -16.45 11.84
N LEU A 523 6.25 -17.15 12.82
CA LEU A 523 5.53 -18.41 12.61
C LEU A 523 4.18 -18.21 11.86
N LEU A 524 3.62 -16.99 11.85
CA LEU A 524 2.49 -16.66 10.96
C LEU A 524 2.92 -16.65 9.48
N PHE A 525 4.21 -16.43 9.22
CA PHE A 525 4.80 -16.38 7.89
C PHE A 525 5.52 -17.71 7.62
N GLN A 526 4.79 -18.72 7.22
CA GLN A 526 5.41 -19.91 6.65
C GLN A 526 5.83 -19.60 5.22
N GLY A 527 7.11 -19.40 5.01
CA GLY A 527 7.66 -19.21 3.68
C GLY A 527 7.35 -20.43 2.80
N SER A 528 6.87 -20.19 1.59
CA SER A 528 6.56 -21.24 0.61
C SER A 528 7.81 -21.79 -0.11
N THR A 529 8.97 -21.62 0.42
CA THR A 529 10.14 -22.37 -0.04
C THR A 529 9.98 -23.78 0.47
N GLN A 530 10.10 -24.74 -0.41
CA GLN A 530 9.91 -26.16 -0.16
C GLN A 530 10.82 -26.76 0.92
N ASN A 531 11.57 -26.00 1.65
CA ASN A 531 12.47 -26.43 2.70
C ASN A 531 12.38 -25.42 3.84
N HIS A 532 12.03 -25.87 5.01
CA HIS A 532 12.11 -25.22 6.33
C HIS A 532 10.79 -24.71 6.91
N THR A 533 10.10 -25.61 7.58
CA THR A 533 9.28 -25.29 8.75
C THR A 533 10.12 -25.59 9.99
N VAL A 534 10.71 -24.58 10.57
CA VAL A 534 11.24 -24.68 11.93
C VAL A 534 10.19 -24.06 12.84
N ASP A 535 9.46 -24.90 13.58
CA ASP A 535 8.51 -24.47 14.59
C ASP A 535 9.28 -24.37 15.92
N LEU A 536 9.47 -23.16 16.41
CA LEU A 536 9.96 -22.91 17.77
C LEU A 536 8.77 -23.00 18.71
N SER A 537 8.44 -24.20 19.16
CA SER A 537 7.50 -24.36 20.28
C SER A 537 8.18 -23.94 21.60
N ASP A 538 7.38 -23.54 22.57
CA ASP A 538 7.67 -22.80 23.81
C ASP A 538 8.88 -23.23 24.67
N ASP A 539 9.68 -24.23 24.33
CA ASP A 539 10.75 -24.77 25.16
C ASP A 539 12.07 -25.01 24.42
N ASN A 540 12.59 -24.00 23.72
CA ASN A 540 13.87 -24.16 23.02
C ASN A 540 13.92 -25.42 22.13
N CYS A 541 12.90 -25.64 21.31
CA CYS A 541 12.77 -26.84 20.48
C CYS A 541 12.47 -26.48 19.03
N TYR A 542 13.29 -26.98 18.11
CA TYR A 542 13.02 -26.91 16.65
C TYR A 542 12.17 -28.12 16.22
N LYS A 543 11.00 -27.87 15.64
CA LYS A 543 10.17 -28.90 15.03
C LYS A 543 10.39 -28.92 13.51
N VAL A 544 10.88 -30.01 12.98
CA VAL A 544 11.28 -30.15 11.57
C VAL A 544 10.56 -31.35 10.95
N GLU A 545 9.97 -31.20 9.77
CA GLU A 545 9.27 -32.29 9.08
C GLU A 545 10.24 -33.38 8.61
N ILE A 546 9.79 -34.64 8.66
CA ILE A 546 10.61 -35.78 8.24
C ILE A 546 10.88 -35.69 6.74
N GLY A 547 12.13 -35.47 6.37
CA GLY A 547 12.56 -35.32 4.98
C GLY A 547 13.22 -33.97 4.67
N ASP A 548 13.01 -32.97 5.53
CA ASP A 548 13.61 -31.65 5.37
C ASP A 548 15.10 -31.63 5.73
N GLU A 549 15.78 -30.58 5.27
CA GLU A 549 17.16 -30.27 5.63
C GLU A 549 17.20 -29.11 6.59
N VAL A 550 18.19 -29.13 7.50
CA VAL A 550 18.45 -28.09 8.50
C VAL A 550 19.84 -27.53 8.27
N GLU A 551 19.97 -26.21 8.32
CA GLU A 551 21.28 -25.57 8.24
C GLU A 551 22.05 -25.75 9.53
N THR A 552 23.23 -26.34 9.42
CA THR A 552 24.16 -26.53 10.53
C THR A 552 25.45 -25.76 10.28
N ALA A 553 26.30 -25.65 11.27
CA ALA A 553 27.64 -25.04 11.12
C ALA A 553 28.51 -25.71 10.04
N SER A 554 28.17 -26.93 9.62
CA SER A 554 28.87 -27.70 8.56
C SER A 554 28.11 -27.68 7.21
N GLY A 555 27.00 -26.94 7.07
CA GLY A 555 26.14 -26.87 5.89
C GLY A 555 24.79 -27.55 6.09
N TRP A 556 24.03 -27.67 5.00
CA TRP A 556 22.69 -28.25 5.00
C TRP A 556 22.74 -29.77 5.24
N VAL A 557 22.00 -30.24 6.24
CA VAL A 557 21.96 -31.64 6.65
C VAL A 557 20.49 -32.08 6.75
N ASN A 558 20.15 -33.24 6.15
CA ASN A 558 18.83 -33.81 6.31
C ASN A 558 18.54 -34.07 7.79
N VAL A 559 17.37 -33.67 8.28
CA VAL A 559 17.00 -33.74 9.71
C VAL A 559 17.21 -35.13 10.33
N LYS A 560 17.09 -36.20 9.55
CA LYS A 560 17.36 -37.58 9.99
C LYS A 560 18.80 -37.84 10.38
N ASN A 561 19.73 -37.01 9.92
CA ASN A 561 21.15 -37.12 10.12
C ASN A 561 21.67 -36.18 11.23
N ILE A 562 20.81 -35.32 11.78
CA ILE A 562 21.13 -34.42 12.90
C ILE A 562 21.41 -35.25 14.16
N LYS A 563 22.43 -34.87 14.91
CA LYS A 563 22.85 -35.53 16.14
C LYS A 563 22.89 -34.56 17.31
N ILE A 564 22.76 -35.11 18.52
CA ILE A 564 23.00 -34.34 19.76
C ILE A 564 24.44 -33.81 19.70
N GLY A 565 24.57 -32.52 19.87
CA GLY A 565 25.82 -31.79 19.77
C GLY A 565 26.04 -31.02 18.48
N ASP A 566 25.22 -31.22 17.44
CA ASP A 566 25.24 -30.38 16.25
C ASP A 566 24.81 -28.96 16.60
N ILE A 567 25.31 -27.99 15.83
CA ILE A 567 24.97 -26.56 16.00
C ILE A 567 24.03 -26.15 14.89
N ILE A 568 22.87 -25.65 15.28
CA ILE A 568 21.80 -25.13 14.38
C ILE A 568 21.54 -23.67 14.80
N ASN A 569 21.73 -22.72 13.89
CA ASN A 569 21.54 -21.29 14.17
C ASN A 569 22.26 -20.79 15.44
N GLU A 570 23.51 -21.19 15.64
CA GLU A 570 24.33 -20.87 16.80
C GLU A 570 23.99 -21.65 18.11
N ASP A 571 22.90 -22.42 18.13
CA ASP A 571 22.46 -23.21 19.28
C ASP A 571 22.85 -24.68 19.14
N LYS A 572 23.20 -25.28 20.26
CA LYS A 572 23.63 -26.67 20.29
C LYS A 572 22.46 -27.60 20.59
N VAL A 573 22.21 -28.58 19.71
CA VAL A 573 21.19 -29.62 19.91
C VAL A 573 21.55 -30.46 21.15
N VAL A 574 20.69 -30.46 22.16
CA VAL A 574 20.87 -31.17 23.42
C VAL A 574 20.01 -32.44 23.53
N ASP A 575 18.91 -32.51 22.83
CA ASP A 575 18.04 -33.70 22.77
C ASP A 575 17.30 -33.76 21.41
N ILE A 576 16.89 -34.97 20.99
CA ILE A 576 16.14 -35.20 19.74
C ILE A 576 14.99 -36.14 20.06
N LYS A 577 13.76 -35.67 19.79
CA LYS A 577 12.55 -36.49 19.80
C LYS A 577 11.96 -36.56 18.40
N LYS A 578 11.13 -37.57 18.16
CA LYS A 578 10.54 -37.82 16.85
C LYS A 578 9.14 -38.41 17.01
N ASP A 579 8.20 -37.98 16.20
CA ASP A 579 6.92 -38.65 15.97
C ASP A 579 6.81 -39.15 14.52
N ASP A 580 5.61 -39.51 14.07
CA ASP A 580 5.37 -40.05 12.73
C ASP A 580 5.59 -39.01 11.60
N LYS A 581 5.63 -37.73 11.93
CA LYS A 581 5.69 -36.65 10.93
C LYS A 581 6.85 -35.69 11.17
N TYR A 582 7.31 -35.49 12.41
CA TYR A 582 8.26 -34.45 12.77
C TYR A 582 9.42 -34.97 13.63
N PHE A 583 10.57 -34.30 13.48
CA PHE A 583 11.65 -34.31 14.45
C PHE A 583 11.54 -33.07 15.34
N TYR A 584 11.80 -33.24 16.61
CA TYR A 584 11.86 -32.17 17.63
C TYR A 584 13.31 -32.08 18.12
N LEU A 585 13.98 -31.01 17.74
CA LEU A 585 15.38 -30.78 18.08
C LEU A 585 15.42 -29.78 19.23
N TYR A 586 15.73 -30.25 20.43
CA TYR A 586 15.87 -29.42 21.62
C TYR A 586 17.26 -28.80 21.66
N ILE A 587 17.32 -27.49 21.94
CA ILE A 587 18.57 -26.69 21.94
C ILE A 587 18.87 -26.13 23.33
#